data_33da71d5195d9fd7c5036497ddf6129e
#
_entry.id   33da71d5195d9fd7c5036497ddf6129e
#
_cell.length_a   1.000
_cell.length_b   1.000
_cell.length_c   1.000
_cell.angle_alpha   90.00
_cell.angle_beta   90.00
_cell.angle_gamma   90.00
#
_symmetry.space_group_name_H-M   'P 1'
#
loop_
_entity.id
_entity.type
_entity.pdbx_description
1 polymer ?
#
loop_
_entity_poly.entity_id
_entity_poly.type
_entity_poly.pdbx_seq_one_letter_code
_entity_poly.pdbx_strand_id
1 'polypeptide(L)'
;ACNEAQKRGLKVTGSEIVGLIPYQAIENAGKYYLKKMGKSPGLPPVDLVNIAVQSLGLSDVSDFNPSEKILGMPKNNGELANRVTFDLIDEVSRDSPAPGGGSVAAMSGSLGVALGVMVANLCVSKAGFEEHSEELGKIAEDGQEIKEFLVNAIDEDTNAFDKVIKAMRMPNDSDSEKEIRAEKMQEGYKSAAEVPLEVVEYCYRALNTCDRISKIMDDSMASDVGSGAQMSIAGARAAAYNVKINLKTITDSEYTSKTNKKLEKLLSECERVLEIVIKRVEKKF
;
A
#
# COMPACT_ATOMS: atom_id res chain seq x y z
N ALA A 1 -26.45 -18.19 -12.17
CA ALA A 1 -27.21 -17.93 -13.40
C ALA A 1 -26.63 -18.71 -14.57
N CYS A 2 -25.36 -18.46 -15.01
CA CYS A 2 -24.76 -19.08 -16.22
C CYS A 2 -24.81 -20.63 -16.20
N ASN A 3 -24.42 -21.28 -15.11
CA ASN A 3 -24.48 -22.73 -14.96
C ASN A 3 -25.89 -23.30 -15.08
N GLU A 4 -26.88 -22.56 -14.58
CA GLU A 4 -28.30 -22.99 -14.66
C GLU A 4 -28.87 -22.79 -16.07
N ALA A 5 -28.47 -21.73 -16.76
CA ALA A 5 -28.79 -21.55 -18.17
C ALA A 5 -28.17 -22.65 -19.05
N GLN A 6 -26.92 -22.99 -18.81
CA GLN A 6 -26.21 -24.05 -19.52
C GLN A 6 -26.88 -25.43 -19.34
N LYS A 7 -27.34 -25.78 -18.12
CA LYS A 7 -28.11 -27.02 -17.88
C LYS A 7 -29.40 -27.10 -18.68
N ARG A 8 -29.95 -25.95 -19.07
CA ARG A 8 -31.17 -25.83 -19.90
C ARG A 8 -30.87 -25.65 -21.40
N GLY A 9 -29.62 -25.88 -21.81
CA GLY A 9 -29.21 -25.78 -23.22
C GLY A 9 -29.06 -24.34 -23.74
N LEU A 10 -29.05 -23.34 -22.85
CA LEU A 10 -28.86 -21.93 -23.22
C LEU A 10 -27.39 -21.54 -23.12
N LYS A 11 -26.91 -20.77 -24.08
CA LYS A 11 -25.57 -20.19 -24.08
C LYS A 11 -25.66 -18.75 -23.62
N VAL A 12 -24.98 -18.43 -22.51
CA VAL A 12 -24.85 -17.05 -22.02
C VAL A 12 -23.63 -16.42 -22.74
N THR A 13 -23.84 -15.32 -23.43
CA THR A 13 -22.81 -14.62 -24.22
C THR A 13 -22.31 -13.36 -23.54
N GLY A 14 -23.07 -12.78 -22.60
CA GLY A 14 -22.69 -11.59 -21.86
C GLY A 14 -23.65 -11.33 -20.71
N SER A 15 -23.42 -10.24 -19.98
CA SER A 15 -24.28 -9.76 -18.92
C SER A 15 -24.34 -8.24 -18.91
N GLU A 16 -25.40 -7.69 -18.32
CA GLU A 16 -25.60 -6.25 -18.20
C GLU A 16 -25.84 -5.85 -16.75
N ILE A 17 -25.28 -4.72 -16.34
CA ILE A 17 -25.53 -4.10 -15.04
C ILE A 17 -26.50 -2.93 -15.23
N VAL A 18 -27.77 -3.14 -14.84
CA VAL A 18 -28.87 -2.16 -14.98
C VAL A 18 -28.81 -1.10 -13.88
N GLY A 19 -27.75 -0.60 -13.45
CA GLY A 19 -27.68 0.38 -12.38
C GLY A 19 -26.28 0.50 -11.87
N LEU A 20 -26.13 0.59 -10.55
CA LEU A 20 -24.85 0.72 -9.89
C LEU A 20 -24.47 -0.60 -9.20
N ILE A 21 -23.19 -0.92 -9.19
CA ILE A 21 -22.66 -2.11 -8.52
C ILE A 21 -21.55 -1.73 -7.54
N PRO A 22 -21.49 -2.31 -6.33
CA PRO A 22 -20.37 -2.11 -5.42
C PRO A 22 -19.05 -2.62 -6.02
N TYR A 23 -17.97 -1.88 -5.83
CA TYR A 23 -16.61 -2.27 -6.27
C TYR A 23 -16.24 -3.69 -5.81
N GLN A 24 -16.52 -4.03 -4.54
CA GLN A 24 -16.23 -5.35 -3.98
C GLN A 24 -16.82 -6.50 -4.81
N ALA A 25 -17.97 -6.33 -5.42
CA ALA A 25 -18.59 -7.37 -6.25
C ALA A 25 -17.81 -7.53 -7.58
N ILE A 26 -17.40 -6.44 -8.20
CA ILE A 26 -16.59 -6.46 -9.43
C ILE A 26 -15.19 -6.98 -9.14
N GLU A 27 -14.56 -6.55 -8.06
CA GLU A 27 -13.27 -7.05 -7.62
C GLU A 27 -13.29 -8.57 -7.41
N ASN A 28 -14.28 -9.08 -6.68
CA ASN A 28 -14.46 -10.50 -6.46
C ASN A 28 -14.67 -11.28 -7.76
N ALA A 29 -15.39 -10.70 -8.73
CA ALA A 29 -15.54 -11.30 -10.05
C ALA A 29 -14.19 -11.36 -10.79
N GLY A 30 -13.40 -10.29 -10.79
CA GLY A 30 -12.06 -10.26 -11.38
C GLY A 30 -11.14 -11.32 -10.78
N LYS A 31 -11.07 -11.37 -9.45
CA LYS A 31 -10.30 -12.39 -8.70
C LYS A 31 -10.77 -13.83 -9.03
N TYR A 32 -12.07 -14.04 -9.10
CA TYR A 32 -12.63 -15.36 -9.47
C TYR A 32 -12.19 -15.81 -10.86
N TYR A 33 -12.29 -14.93 -11.87
CA TYR A 33 -11.92 -15.29 -13.23
C TYR A 33 -10.41 -15.49 -13.38
N LEU A 34 -9.57 -14.70 -12.71
CA LEU A 34 -8.13 -14.92 -12.68
C LEU A 34 -7.78 -16.29 -12.10
N LYS A 35 -8.35 -16.64 -10.94
CA LYS A 35 -8.17 -17.97 -10.34
C LYS A 35 -8.61 -19.10 -11.29
N LYS A 36 -9.73 -18.93 -11.98
CA LYS A 36 -10.22 -19.87 -12.99
C LYS A 36 -9.28 -20.03 -14.20
N MET A 37 -8.53 -18.97 -14.53
CA MET A 37 -7.50 -18.97 -15.58
C MET A 37 -6.14 -19.48 -15.11
N GLY A 38 -5.99 -19.88 -13.83
CA GLY A 38 -4.71 -20.25 -13.24
C GLY A 38 -3.75 -19.06 -13.06
N LYS A 39 -4.30 -17.85 -12.91
CA LYS A 39 -3.52 -16.62 -12.73
C LYS A 39 -3.69 -16.07 -11.32
N SER A 40 -2.69 -15.27 -10.89
CA SER A 40 -2.73 -14.59 -9.59
C SER A 40 -3.91 -13.62 -9.50
N PRO A 41 -4.68 -13.63 -8.39
CA PRO A 41 -5.71 -12.64 -8.12
C PRO A 41 -5.14 -11.33 -7.55
N GLY A 42 -3.84 -11.26 -7.23
CA GLY A 42 -3.17 -10.10 -6.62
C GLY A 42 -2.76 -9.04 -7.64
N LEU A 43 -3.68 -8.63 -8.52
CA LEU A 43 -3.46 -7.56 -9.48
C LEU A 43 -4.00 -6.22 -8.93
N PRO A 44 -3.53 -5.07 -9.49
CA PRO A 44 -4.08 -3.77 -9.17
C PRO A 44 -5.60 -3.68 -9.39
N PRO A 45 -6.32 -2.82 -8.64
CA PRO A 45 -7.76 -2.66 -8.74
C PRO A 45 -8.29 -2.46 -10.17
N VAL A 46 -7.59 -1.65 -10.97
CA VAL A 46 -7.97 -1.36 -12.37
C VAL A 46 -7.94 -2.62 -13.22
N ASP A 47 -6.93 -3.48 -13.03
CA ASP A 47 -6.81 -4.72 -13.78
C ASP A 47 -7.89 -5.73 -13.39
N LEU A 48 -8.23 -5.82 -12.09
CA LEU A 48 -9.32 -6.67 -11.61
C LEU A 48 -10.67 -6.25 -12.20
N VAL A 49 -10.92 -4.94 -12.29
CA VAL A 49 -12.12 -4.40 -12.94
C VAL A 49 -12.13 -4.76 -14.44
N ASN A 50 -11.02 -4.55 -15.15
CA ASN A 50 -10.93 -4.87 -16.58
C ASN A 50 -11.16 -6.37 -16.84
N ILE A 51 -10.58 -7.26 -16.03
CA ILE A 51 -10.81 -8.70 -16.11
C ILE A 51 -12.29 -9.04 -15.87
N ALA A 52 -12.92 -8.42 -14.87
CA ALA A 52 -14.34 -8.65 -14.60
C ALA A 52 -15.22 -8.16 -15.77
N VAL A 53 -14.98 -6.95 -16.28
CA VAL A 53 -15.72 -6.38 -17.41
C VAL A 53 -15.64 -7.30 -18.64
N GLN A 54 -14.43 -7.73 -19.01
CA GLN A 54 -14.23 -8.62 -20.14
C GLN A 54 -14.83 -10.00 -19.91
N SER A 55 -14.58 -10.62 -18.74
CA SER A 55 -15.03 -12.00 -18.48
C SER A 55 -16.53 -12.12 -18.28
N LEU A 56 -17.20 -11.06 -17.86
CA LEU A 56 -18.67 -11.01 -17.73
C LEU A 56 -19.36 -10.50 -19.00
N GLY A 57 -18.61 -10.03 -20.00
CA GLY A 57 -19.15 -9.44 -21.22
C GLY A 57 -19.99 -8.20 -20.95
N LEU A 58 -19.58 -7.33 -20.01
CA LEU A 58 -20.37 -6.17 -19.60
C LEU A 58 -20.43 -5.09 -20.69
N SER A 59 -19.49 -5.09 -21.62
CA SER A 59 -19.46 -4.17 -22.77
C SER A 59 -20.03 -4.81 -24.06
N ASP A 60 -20.60 -6.01 -24.01
CA ASP A 60 -21.07 -6.71 -25.23
C ASP A 60 -22.38 -6.14 -25.76
N VAL A 61 -23.20 -5.52 -24.91
CA VAL A 61 -24.51 -4.95 -25.28
C VAL A 61 -24.46 -3.44 -25.42
N SER A 62 -23.74 -2.78 -24.49
CA SER A 62 -23.57 -1.33 -24.45
C SER A 62 -22.23 -0.97 -23.82
N ASP A 63 -21.73 0.23 -24.08
CA ASP A 63 -20.49 0.69 -23.44
C ASP A 63 -20.61 0.69 -21.92
N PHE A 64 -19.68 0.00 -21.26
CA PHE A 64 -19.61 -0.05 -19.81
C PHE A 64 -18.51 0.88 -19.31
N ASN A 65 -18.93 1.99 -18.67
CA ASN A 65 -17.99 2.92 -18.05
C ASN A 65 -17.84 2.60 -16.55
N PRO A 66 -16.71 2.04 -16.09
CA PRO A 66 -16.48 1.70 -14.68
C PRO A 66 -16.66 2.88 -13.72
N SER A 67 -16.25 4.10 -14.14
CA SER A 67 -16.33 5.29 -13.27
C SER A 67 -17.77 5.75 -12.99
N GLU A 68 -18.71 5.40 -13.85
CA GLU A 68 -20.14 5.75 -13.72
C GLU A 68 -20.95 4.63 -13.08
N LYS A 69 -20.52 3.38 -13.24
CA LYS A 69 -21.29 2.20 -12.85
C LYS A 69 -20.82 1.54 -11.55
N ILE A 70 -19.56 1.74 -11.16
CA ILE A 70 -18.98 1.09 -9.97
C ILE A 70 -18.90 2.07 -8.80
N LEU A 71 -19.60 1.72 -7.70
CA LEU A 71 -19.57 2.49 -6.45
C LEU A 71 -18.38 2.04 -5.57
N GLY A 72 -17.68 3.01 -4.97
CA GLY A 72 -16.61 2.74 -4.02
C GLY A 72 -15.35 2.18 -4.67
N MET A 73 -15.14 2.42 -5.97
CA MET A 73 -13.88 2.09 -6.63
C MET A 73 -12.73 2.84 -5.95
N PRO A 74 -11.62 2.17 -5.59
CA PRO A 74 -10.47 2.84 -5.02
C PRO A 74 -10.01 3.99 -5.92
N LYS A 75 -9.94 5.18 -5.35
CA LYS A 75 -9.41 6.36 -6.02
C LYS A 75 -8.18 6.79 -5.27
N ASN A 76 -7.05 6.80 -5.93
CA ASN A 76 -5.93 7.56 -5.44
C ASN A 76 -6.22 9.03 -5.70
N ASN A 77 -6.69 9.74 -4.67
CA ASN A 77 -6.98 11.17 -4.75
C ASN A 77 -5.80 12.00 -4.24
N GLY A 78 -4.70 11.36 -3.87
CA GLY A 78 -3.50 12.02 -3.39
C GLY A 78 -2.84 12.84 -4.49
N GLU A 79 -2.53 14.10 -4.20
CA GLU A 79 -1.90 14.99 -5.17
C GLU A 79 -0.48 14.52 -5.53
N LEU A 80 0.29 14.09 -4.52
CA LEU A 80 1.68 13.64 -4.69
C LEU A 80 1.75 12.25 -5.33
N ALA A 81 0.94 11.31 -4.85
CA ALA A 81 0.96 9.93 -5.35
C ALA A 81 0.54 9.80 -6.82
N ASN A 82 -0.21 10.75 -7.35
CA ASN A 82 -0.60 10.79 -8.77
C ASN A 82 0.41 11.51 -9.68
N ARG A 83 1.45 12.13 -9.14
CA ARG A 83 2.47 12.80 -9.95
C ARG A 83 3.30 11.77 -10.73
N VAL A 84 3.68 12.11 -11.95
CA VAL A 84 4.70 11.35 -12.68
C VAL A 84 6.03 11.43 -11.93
N THR A 85 6.88 10.41 -12.08
CA THR A 85 8.10 10.25 -11.26
C THR A 85 8.99 11.49 -11.25
N PHE A 86 9.21 12.14 -12.39
CA PHE A 86 10.03 13.36 -12.46
C PHE A 86 9.43 14.49 -11.63
N ASP A 87 8.11 14.75 -11.78
CA ASP A 87 7.43 15.81 -11.05
C ASP A 87 7.47 15.59 -9.53
N LEU A 88 7.39 14.35 -9.08
CA LEU A 88 7.48 14.02 -7.65
C LEU A 88 8.92 14.24 -7.12
N ILE A 89 9.94 13.81 -7.86
CA ILE A 89 11.33 14.00 -7.48
C ILE A 89 11.69 15.49 -7.46
N ASP A 90 11.25 16.24 -8.46
CA ASP A 90 11.44 17.69 -8.52
C ASP A 90 10.75 18.38 -7.35
N GLU A 91 9.53 17.97 -6.97
CA GLU A 91 8.81 18.54 -5.82
C GLU A 91 9.55 18.29 -4.51
N VAL A 92 10.06 17.07 -4.29
CA VAL A 92 10.88 16.73 -3.09
C VAL A 92 12.15 17.57 -3.02
N SER A 93 12.70 18.00 -4.16
CA SER A 93 13.96 18.76 -4.23
C SER A 93 13.78 20.27 -4.03
N ARG A 94 12.53 20.78 -3.97
CA ARG A 94 12.24 22.20 -3.83
C ARG A 94 12.48 22.72 -2.41
N ASP A 95 12.51 24.03 -2.25
CA ASP A 95 12.61 24.75 -0.98
C ASP A 95 11.25 24.83 -0.23
N SER A 96 10.46 23.75 -0.29
CA SER A 96 9.18 23.62 0.41
C SER A 96 9.31 22.63 1.58
N PRO A 97 8.55 22.84 2.70
CA PRO A 97 8.63 21.94 3.85
C PRO A 97 8.00 20.56 3.62
N ALA A 98 7.25 20.39 2.54
CA ALA A 98 6.59 19.15 2.13
C ALA A 98 6.50 19.10 0.59
N PRO A 99 6.54 17.89 -0.04
CA PRO A 99 6.74 16.58 0.59
C PRO A 99 8.15 16.39 1.17
N GLY A 100 8.25 15.62 2.25
CA GLY A 100 9.49 15.42 2.98
C GLY A 100 9.89 13.95 3.15
N GLY A 101 10.68 13.72 4.20
CA GLY A 101 11.23 12.40 4.49
C GLY A 101 10.18 11.32 4.76
N GLY A 102 9.01 11.65 5.31
CA GLY A 102 7.94 10.71 5.56
C GLY A 102 7.27 10.25 4.27
N SER A 103 6.96 11.18 3.36
CA SER A 103 6.43 10.85 2.03
C SER A 103 7.39 9.95 1.23
N VAL A 104 8.70 10.26 1.27
CA VAL A 104 9.75 9.45 0.60
C VAL A 104 9.88 8.08 1.26
N ALA A 105 9.73 7.98 2.59
CA ALA A 105 9.73 6.71 3.31
C ALA A 105 8.56 5.80 2.88
N ALA A 106 7.36 6.36 2.80
CA ALA A 106 6.17 5.64 2.33
C ALA A 106 6.33 5.17 0.88
N MET A 107 6.86 6.03 0.00
CA MET A 107 7.17 5.66 -1.39
C MET A 107 8.17 4.51 -1.46
N SER A 108 9.25 4.55 -0.66
CA SER A 108 10.25 3.47 -0.60
C SER A 108 9.60 2.14 -0.20
N GLY A 109 8.78 2.14 0.86
CA GLY A 109 8.06 0.94 1.31
C GLY A 109 7.09 0.40 0.26
N SER A 110 6.38 1.28 -0.45
CA SER A 110 5.44 0.89 -1.51
C SER A 110 6.13 0.20 -2.69
N LEU A 111 7.31 0.69 -3.09
CA LEU A 111 8.14 0.05 -4.12
C LEU A 111 8.66 -1.30 -3.65
N GLY A 112 9.04 -1.39 -2.36
CA GLY A 112 9.51 -2.63 -1.76
C GLY A 112 8.47 -3.76 -1.82
N VAL A 113 7.26 -3.49 -1.37
CA VAL A 113 6.18 -4.51 -1.43
C VAL A 113 5.73 -4.79 -2.86
N ALA A 114 5.77 -3.79 -3.76
CA ALA A 114 5.39 -3.97 -5.16
C ALA A 114 6.28 -5.01 -5.86
N LEU A 115 7.60 -5.01 -5.59
CA LEU A 115 8.53 -6.04 -6.10
C LEU A 115 8.16 -7.43 -5.56
N GLY A 116 7.85 -7.56 -4.26
CA GLY A 116 7.38 -8.83 -3.70
C GLY A 116 6.09 -9.33 -4.38
N VAL A 117 5.12 -8.45 -4.58
CA VAL A 117 3.86 -8.78 -5.28
C VAL A 117 4.12 -9.20 -6.73
N MET A 118 5.02 -8.50 -7.43
CA MET A 118 5.41 -8.87 -8.80
C MET A 118 5.95 -10.30 -8.85
N VAL A 119 6.87 -10.65 -7.96
CA VAL A 119 7.43 -12.00 -7.91
C VAL A 119 6.37 -13.04 -7.61
N ALA A 120 5.47 -12.77 -6.64
CA ALA A 120 4.36 -13.67 -6.34
C ALA A 120 3.48 -13.91 -7.56
N ASN A 121 3.07 -12.84 -8.27
CA ASN A 121 2.24 -12.92 -9.46
C ASN A 121 2.89 -13.73 -10.60
N LEU A 122 4.19 -13.56 -10.80
CA LEU A 122 4.96 -14.29 -11.82
C LEU A 122 5.06 -15.77 -11.48
N CYS A 123 5.31 -16.10 -10.20
CA CYS A 123 5.43 -17.48 -9.75
C CYS A 123 4.10 -18.25 -9.83
N VAL A 124 2.95 -17.61 -9.54
CA VAL A 124 1.62 -18.28 -9.66
C VAL A 124 1.39 -18.93 -11.02
N SER A 125 1.87 -18.28 -12.09
CA SER A 125 1.64 -18.75 -13.47
C SER A 125 2.79 -19.59 -14.03
N LYS A 126 3.82 -19.88 -13.22
CA LYS A 126 5.02 -20.59 -13.65
C LYS A 126 4.89 -22.08 -13.42
N ALA A 127 5.27 -22.90 -14.41
CA ALA A 127 5.31 -24.35 -14.28
C ALA A 127 6.24 -24.77 -13.12
N GLY A 128 5.78 -25.73 -12.31
CA GLY A 128 6.48 -26.21 -11.13
C GLY A 128 6.14 -25.48 -9.82
N PHE A 129 5.22 -24.49 -9.88
CA PHE A 129 4.73 -23.74 -8.70
C PHE A 129 3.26 -24.03 -8.38
N GLU A 130 2.65 -25.02 -9.01
CA GLU A 130 1.22 -25.34 -8.89
C GLU A 130 0.80 -25.56 -7.42
N GLU A 131 1.64 -26.27 -6.65
CA GLU A 131 1.39 -26.55 -5.22
C GLU A 131 1.40 -25.29 -4.34
N HIS A 132 2.09 -24.24 -4.78
CA HIS A 132 2.20 -22.97 -4.07
C HIS A 132 1.25 -21.87 -4.61
N SER A 133 0.46 -22.19 -5.63
CA SER A 133 -0.37 -21.19 -6.34
C SER A 133 -1.34 -20.45 -5.41
N GLU A 134 -1.98 -21.15 -4.47
CA GLU A 134 -2.90 -20.54 -3.52
C GLU A 134 -2.17 -19.61 -2.55
N GLU A 135 -1.04 -20.06 -2.00
CA GLU A 135 -0.23 -19.24 -1.08
C GLU A 135 0.34 -18.01 -1.78
N LEU A 136 0.88 -18.15 -2.98
CA LEU A 136 1.40 -17.07 -3.80
C LEU A 136 0.31 -16.03 -4.14
N GLY A 137 -0.89 -16.53 -4.51
CA GLY A 137 -2.05 -15.67 -4.75
C GLY A 137 -2.44 -14.87 -3.51
N LYS A 138 -2.43 -15.48 -2.34
CA LYS A 138 -2.73 -14.80 -1.07
C LYS A 138 -1.66 -13.78 -0.69
N ILE A 139 -0.38 -14.10 -0.91
CA ILE A 139 0.72 -13.15 -0.68
C ILE A 139 0.56 -11.93 -1.58
N ALA A 140 0.19 -12.12 -2.84
CA ALA A 140 -0.01 -11.02 -3.78
C ALA A 140 -1.22 -10.15 -3.41
N GLU A 141 -2.34 -10.75 -2.97
CA GLU A 141 -3.51 -10.00 -2.47
C GLU A 141 -3.15 -9.16 -1.24
N ASP A 142 -2.54 -9.77 -0.22
CA ASP A 142 -2.09 -9.07 1.01
C ASP A 142 -1.11 -7.94 0.68
N GLY A 143 -0.21 -8.18 -0.27
CA GLY A 143 0.77 -7.19 -0.72
C GLY A 143 0.16 -5.98 -1.44
N GLN A 144 -0.93 -6.17 -2.19
CA GLN A 144 -1.66 -5.05 -2.79
C GLN A 144 -2.28 -4.13 -1.73
N GLU A 145 -2.86 -4.68 -0.66
CA GLU A 145 -3.40 -3.89 0.46
C GLU A 145 -2.29 -3.06 1.15
N ILE A 146 -1.12 -3.68 1.38
CA ILE A 146 0.04 -2.99 1.96
C ILE A 146 0.52 -1.86 1.04
N LYS A 147 0.61 -2.12 -0.25
CA LYS A 147 1.01 -1.13 -1.26
C LYS A 147 0.04 0.05 -1.29
N GLU A 148 -1.27 -0.21 -1.30
CA GLU A 148 -2.29 0.83 -1.33
C GLU A 148 -2.20 1.75 -0.11
N PHE A 149 -2.03 1.19 1.09
CA PHE A 149 -1.81 1.98 2.30
C PHE A 149 -0.57 2.89 2.16
N LEU A 150 0.57 2.32 1.76
CA LEU A 150 1.83 3.06 1.67
C LEU A 150 1.80 4.15 0.59
N VAL A 151 1.10 3.92 -0.52
CA VAL A 151 0.89 4.93 -1.56
C VAL A 151 0.04 6.10 -1.03
N ASN A 152 -1.02 5.81 -0.28
CA ASN A 152 -1.85 6.85 0.34
C ASN A 152 -1.07 7.62 1.43
N ALA A 153 -0.19 6.95 2.16
CA ALA A 153 0.62 7.56 3.21
C ALA A 153 1.63 8.60 2.67
N ILE A 154 1.92 8.63 1.36
CA ILE A 154 2.74 9.68 0.72
C ILE A 154 2.11 11.07 0.94
N ASP A 155 0.80 11.16 0.73
CA ASP A 155 0.05 12.41 0.90
C ASP A 155 -0.36 12.64 2.37
N GLU A 156 -0.67 11.58 3.12
CA GLU A 156 -1.06 11.69 4.53
C GLU A 156 0.05 12.26 5.42
N ASP A 157 1.31 11.99 5.12
CA ASP A 157 2.46 12.59 5.82
C ASP A 157 2.46 14.13 5.67
N THR A 158 2.26 14.62 4.45
CA THR A 158 2.12 16.05 4.16
C THR A 158 0.91 16.65 4.86
N ASN A 159 -0.26 15.98 4.79
CA ASN A 159 -1.49 16.44 5.44
C ASN A 159 -1.36 16.51 6.97
N ALA A 160 -0.64 15.57 7.58
CA ALA A 160 -0.39 15.58 9.02
C ALA A 160 0.51 16.75 9.44
N PHE A 161 1.53 17.08 8.66
CA PHE A 161 2.39 18.22 8.89
C PHE A 161 1.65 19.56 8.73
N ASP A 162 0.75 19.66 7.77
CA ASP A 162 -0.09 20.85 7.56
C ASP A 162 -0.94 21.21 8.78
N LYS A 163 -1.36 20.22 9.58
CA LYS A 163 -2.07 20.48 10.86
C LYS A 163 -1.19 21.26 11.84
N VAL A 164 0.10 20.89 11.90
CA VAL A 164 1.09 21.60 12.74
C VAL A 164 1.26 23.04 12.26
N ILE A 165 1.43 23.24 10.95
CA ILE A 165 1.58 24.58 10.35
C ILE A 165 0.34 25.45 10.60
N LYS A 166 -0.85 24.88 10.47
CA LYS A 166 -2.11 25.58 10.77
C LYS A 166 -2.17 26.01 12.24
N ALA A 167 -1.81 25.12 13.16
CA ALA A 167 -1.77 25.43 14.59
C ALA A 167 -0.74 26.52 14.91
N MET A 168 0.44 26.51 14.31
CA MET A 168 1.48 27.54 14.46
C MET A 168 1.01 28.94 14.04
N ARG A 169 0.09 29.04 13.07
CA ARG A 169 -0.46 30.31 12.54
C ARG A 169 -1.67 30.82 13.31
N MET A 170 -2.14 30.09 14.33
CA MET A 170 -3.27 30.55 15.17
C MET A 170 -2.89 31.78 15.96
N PRO A 171 -3.88 32.64 16.33
CA PRO A 171 -3.67 33.78 17.20
C PRO A 171 -3.01 33.41 18.54
N ASN A 172 -2.20 34.31 19.12
CA ASN A 172 -1.49 34.10 20.38
C ASN A 172 -1.32 35.39 21.22
N ASP A 173 -2.24 36.31 21.05
CA ASP A 173 -2.17 37.62 21.75
C ASP A 173 -2.67 37.50 23.19
N SER A 174 -3.77 36.79 23.43
CA SER A 174 -4.34 36.54 24.75
C SER A 174 -3.85 35.21 25.34
N ASP A 175 -3.95 35.03 26.65
CA ASP A 175 -3.55 33.80 27.32
C ASP A 175 -4.44 32.62 26.92
N SER A 176 -5.73 32.84 26.69
CA SER A 176 -6.64 31.81 26.15
C SER A 176 -6.25 31.38 24.74
N GLU A 177 -5.86 32.30 23.87
CA GLU A 177 -5.39 31.97 22.53
C GLU A 177 -4.09 31.17 22.55
N LYS A 178 -3.14 31.53 23.44
CA LYS A 178 -1.90 30.79 23.65
C LYS A 178 -2.16 29.34 24.08
N GLU A 179 -3.10 29.13 25.01
CA GLU A 179 -3.47 27.81 25.52
C GLU A 179 -4.09 26.97 24.42
N ILE A 180 -5.08 27.47 23.69
CA ILE A 180 -5.73 26.78 22.57
C ILE A 180 -4.71 26.45 21.48
N ARG A 181 -3.83 27.40 21.13
CA ARG A 181 -2.77 27.17 20.14
C ARG A 181 -1.82 26.06 20.58
N ALA A 182 -1.38 26.07 21.85
CA ALA A 182 -0.48 25.06 22.40
C ALA A 182 -1.12 23.67 22.35
N GLU A 183 -2.40 23.55 22.72
CA GLU A 183 -3.15 22.31 22.62
C GLU A 183 -3.22 21.79 21.18
N LYS A 184 -3.59 22.67 20.24
CA LYS A 184 -3.66 22.30 18.81
C LYS A 184 -2.32 21.94 18.20
N MET A 185 -1.24 22.54 18.66
CA MET A 185 0.12 22.15 18.27
C MET A 185 0.45 20.74 18.79
N GLN A 186 0.11 20.41 20.04
CA GLN A 186 0.34 19.07 20.59
C GLN A 186 -0.48 18.00 19.85
N GLU A 187 -1.75 18.27 19.52
CA GLU A 187 -2.57 17.40 18.67
C GLU A 187 -1.92 17.20 17.29
N GLY A 188 -1.47 18.27 16.65
CA GLY A 188 -0.80 18.25 15.36
C GLY A 188 0.47 17.41 15.39
N TYR A 189 1.34 17.57 16.39
CA TYR A 189 2.57 16.78 16.53
C TYR A 189 2.30 15.30 16.79
N LYS A 190 1.26 14.96 17.58
CA LYS A 190 0.84 13.55 17.74
C LYS A 190 0.43 12.95 16.40
N SER A 191 -0.42 13.65 15.63
CA SER A 191 -0.82 13.21 14.28
C SER A 191 0.39 13.04 13.35
N ALA A 192 1.34 14.00 13.37
CA ALA A 192 2.56 13.96 12.57
C ALA A 192 3.55 12.86 13.01
N ALA A 193 3.42 12.32 14.22
CA ALA A 193 4.19 11.16 14.69
C ALA A 193 3.48 9.82 14.36
N GLU A 194 2.16 9.79 14.33
CA GLU A 194 1.36 8.58 14.06
C GLU A 194 1.52 8.10 12.61
N VAL A 195 1.39 8.98 11.63
CA VAL A 195 1.50 8.61 10.21
C VAL A 195 2.82 7.91 9.90
N PRO A 196 4.00 8.47 10.20
CA PRO A 196 5.25 7.76 9.93
C PRO A 196 5.43 6.50 10.79
N LEU A 197 4.82 6.40 11.98
CA LEU A 197 4.83 5.16 12.77
C LEU A 197 4.04 4.05 12.07
N GLU A 198 2.91 4.37 11.47
CA GLU A 198 2.14 3.42 10.64
C GLU A 198 2.93 3.03 9.39
N VAL A 199 3.65 3.97 8.76
CA VAL A 199 4.56 3.64 7.64
C VAL A 199 5.62 2.62 8.07
N VAL A 200 6.22 2.75 9.27
CA VAL A 200 7.15 1.73 9.79
C VAL A 200 6.46 0.36 9.92
N GLU A 201 5.24 0.32 10.44
CA GLU A 201 4.47 -0.91 10.60
C GLU A 201 4.15 -1.57 9.25
N TYR A 202 3.76 -0.79 8.26
CA TYR A 202 3.47 -1.30 6.92
C TYR A 202 4.74 -1.69 6.14
N CYS A 203 5.86 -1.02 6.36
CA CYS A 203 7.17 -1.47 5.86
C CYS A 203 7.60 -2.81 6.49
N TYR A 204 7.31 -3.03 7.79
CA TYR A 204 7.49 -4.34 8.42
C TYR A 204 6.60 -5.42 7.77
N ARG A 205 5.35 -5.11 7.45
CA ARG A 205 4.47 -6.03 6.71
C ARG A 205 5.02 -6.30 5.30
N ALA A 206 5.56 -5.28 4.61
CA ALA A 206 6.22 -5.42 3.32
C ALA A 206 7.45 -6.35 3.39
N LEU A 207 8.28 -6.22 4.42
CA LEU A 207 9.39 -7.15 4.68
C LEU A 207 8.90 -8.59 4.90
N ASN A 208 7.80 -8.79 5.63
CA ASN A 208 7.21 -10.13 5.80
C ASN A 208 6.66 -10.69 4.49
N THR A 209 6.16 -9.86 3.57
CA THR A 209 5.83 -10.27 2.21
C THR A 209 7.06 -10.81 1.49
N CYS A 210 8.19 -10.09 1.55
CA CYS A 210 9.47 -10.56 0.98
C CYS A 210 9.96 -11.86 1.67
N ASP A 211 9.79 -12.02 3.00
CA ASP A 211 10.13 -13.26 3.71
C ASP A 211 9.33 -14.46 3.21
N ARG A 212 8.01 -14.29 3.07
CA ARG A 212 7.13 -15.35 2.56
C ARG A 212 7.54 -15.76 1.15
N ILE A 213 7.72 -14.79 0.25
CA ILE A 213 8.13 -15.02 -1.13
C ILE A 213 9.50 -15.68 -1.22
N SER A 214 10.46 -15.28 -0.39
CA SER A 214 11.83 -15.82 -0.42
C SER A 214 11.92 -17.31 -0.14
N LYS A 215 10.85 -17.93 0.39
CA LYS A 215 10.76 -19.37 0.66
C LYS A 215 10.37 -20.19 -0.56
N ILE A 216 9.58 -19.59 -1.46
CA ILE A 216 8.88 -20.27 -2.57
C ILE A 216 9.08 -19.57 -3.91
N MET A 217 9.98 -18.57 -4.00
CA MET A 217 10.28 -17.86 -5.25
C MET A 217 11.09 -18.73 -6.22
N ASP A 218 10.98 -18.42 -7.49
CA ASP A 218 11.94 -18.87 -8.49
C ASP A 218 13.30 -18.19 -8.27
N ASP A 219 14.39 -18.95 -8.36
CA ASP A 219 15.74 -18.45 -8.08
C ASP A 219 16.14 -17.28 -8.99
N SER A 220 15.64 -17.24 -10.24
CA SER A 220 15.90 -16.12 -11.17
C SER A 220 15.31 -14.80 -10.72
N MET A 221 14.40 -14.79 -9.74
CA MET A 221 13.74 -13.58 -9.19
C MET A 221 14.30 -13.17 -7.83
N ALA A 222 15.38 -13.80 -7.38
CA ALA A 222 15.98 -13.53 -6.07
C ALA A 222 16.42 -12.07 -5.93
N SER A 223 16.95 -11.46 -7.01
CA SER A 223 17.33 -10.05 -7.03
C SER A 223 16.18 -9.10 -6.75
N ASP A 224 14.99 -9.38 -7.28
CA ASP A 224 13.80 -8.55 -7.07
C ASP A 224 13.31 -8.64 -5.62
N VAL A 225 13.31 -9.85 -5.05
CA VAL A 225 12.95 -10.05 -3.64
C VAL A 225 13.95 -9.36 -2.71
N GLY A 226 15.25 -9.46 -3.01
CA GLY A 226 16.30 -8.77 -2.27
C GLY A 226 16.17 -7.26 -2.35
N SER A 227 15.94 -6.73 -3.54
CA SER A 227 15.69 -5.29 -3.77
C SER A 227 14.44 -4.82 -3.03
N GLY A 228 13.35 -5.60 -3.08
CA GLY A 228 12.11 -5.31 -2.36
C GLY A 228 12.32 -5.23 -0.84
N ALA A 229 13.10 -6.14 -0.27
CA ALA A 229 13.44 -6.12 1.15
C ALA A 229 14.30 -4.88 1.52
N GLN A 230 15.29 -4.52 0.69
CA GLN A 230 16.11 -3.33 0.90
C GLN A 230 15.30 -2.04 0.82
N MET A 231 14.39 -1.91 -0.13
CA MET A 231 13.50 -0.74 -0.23
C MET A 231 12.55 -0.65 0.97
N SER A 232 12.02 -1.78 1.44
CA SER A 232 11.13 -1.84 2.60
C SER A 232 11.84 -1.43 3.90
N ILE A 233 13.08 -1.91 4.14
CA ILE A 233 13.83 -1.50 5.34
C ILE A 233 14.28 -0.03 5.24
N ALA A 234 14.64 0.46 4.07
CA ALA A 234 14.96 1.87 3.87
C ALA A 234 13.76 2.75 4.22
N GLY A 235 12.55 2.38 3.77
CA GLY A 235 11.30 3.04 4.16
C GLY A 235 11.06 3.04 5.67
N ALA A 236 11.20 1.89 6.32
CA ALA A 236 11.03 1.78 7.78
C ALA A 236 12.01 2.66 8.57
N ARG A 237 13.29 2.63 8.21
CA ARG A 237 14.34 3.44 8.86
C ARG A 237 14.13 4.94 8.63
N ALA A 238 13.76 5.33 7.42
CA ALA A 238 13.49 6.72 7.09
C ALA A 238 12.25 7.24 7.83
N ALA A 239 11.15 6.49 7.85
CA ALA A 239 9.96 6.82 8.62
C ALA A 239 10.24 6.95 10.12
N ALA A 240 11.13 6.11 10.67
CA ALA A 240 11.51 6.19 12.08
C ALA A 240 12.17 7.53 12.46
N TYR A 241 12.92 8.16 11.55
CA TYR A 241 13.46 9.51 11.81
C TYR A 241 12.34 10.55 11.93
N ASN A 242 11.29 10.41 11.11
CA ASN A 242 10.13 11.31 11.16
C ASN A 242 9.32 11.11 12.44
N VAL A 243 9.15 9.89 12.92
CA VAL A 243 8.57 9.64 14.26
C VAL A 243 9.40 10.35 15.32
N LYS A 244 10.71 10.10 15.37
CA LYS A 244 11.61 10.61 16.41
C LYS A 244 11.66 12.13 16.47
N ILE A 245 11.66 12.82 15.32
CA ILE A 245 11.72 14.29 15.31
C ILE A 245 10.43 14.89 15.86
N ASN A 246 9.26 14.31 15.53
CA ASN A 246 7.98 14.77 16.04
C ASN A 246 7.82 14.50 17.54
N LEU A 247 8.27 13.34 18.03
CA LEU A 247 8.22 13.01 19.47
C LEU A 247 9.01 13.99 20.35
N LYS A 248 10.06 14.66 19.85
CA LYS A 248 10.80 15.65 20.60
C LYS A 248 9.98 16.88 21.01
N THR A 249 8.92 17.18 20.28
CA THR A 249 8.07 18.36 20.50
C THR A 249 6.81 18.04 21.30
N ILE A 250 6.54 16.78 21.57
CA ILE A 250 5.38 16.30 22.33
C ILE A 250 5.72 16.33 23.83
N THR A 251 4.88 17.04 24.60
CA THR A 251 5.05 17.17 26.07
C THR A 251 4.48 16.01 26.87
N ASP A 252 3.59 15.19 26.27
CA ASP A 252 3.00 14.00 26.85
C ASP A 252 4.05 12.89 26.95
N SER A 253 4.66 12.74 28.13
CA SER A 253 5.75 11.79 28.36
C SER A 253 5.29 10.32 28.32
N GLU A 254 4.04 10.02 28.65
CA GLU A 254 3.49 8.68 28.58
C GLU A 254 3.33 8.26 27.11
N TYR A 255 2.72 9.13 26.29
CA TYR A 255 2.59 8.93 24.86
C TYR A 255 3.95 8.75 24.19
N THR A 256 4.92 9.63 24.45
CA THR A 256 6.26 9.55 23.85
C THR A 256 6.98 8.28 24.23
N SER A 257 6.93 7.85 25.51
CA SER A 257 7.54 6.62 25.96
C SER A 257 6.91 5.37 25.31
N LYS A 258 5.57 5.32 25.23
CA LYS A 258 4.84 4.22 24.60
C LYS A 258 5.16 4.12 23.11
N THR A 259 5.16 5.27 22.42
CA THR A 259 5.43 5.34 20.97
C THR A 259 6.88 4.95 20.66
N ASN A 260 7.86 5.43 21.43
CA ASN A 260 9.26 5.01 21.27
C ASN A 260 9.45 3.51 21.45
N LYS A 261 8.84 2.91 22.48
CA LYS A 261 8.92 1.45 22.70
C LYS A 261 8.33 0.66 21.54
N LYS A 262 7.17 1.11 20.99
CA LYS A 262 6.56 0.48 19.79
C LYS A 262 7.50 0.61 18.59
N LEU A 263 8.07 1.78 18.36
CA LEU A 263 9.00 2.05 17.27
C LEU A 263 10.25 1.17 17.32
N GLU A 264 10.91 1.11 18.49
CA GLU A 264 12.12 0.29 18.68
C GLU A 264 11.84 -1.20 18.44
N LYS A 265 10.70 -1.69 18.94
CA LYS A 265 10.28 -3.07 18.69
C LYS A 265 10.09 -3.35 17.20
N LEU A 266 9.35 -2.47 16.50
CA LEU A 266 9.11 -2.63 15.06
C LEU A 266 10.41 -2.61 14.25
N LEU A 267 11.33 -1.69 14.55
CA LEU A 267 12.62 -1.63 13.88
C LEU A 267 13.46 -2.89 14.12
N SER A 268 13.50 -3.39 15.35
CA SER A 268 14.20 -4.64 15.67
C SER A 268 13.64 -5.83 14.88
N GLU A 269 12.31 -5.93 14.75
CA GLU A 269 11.67 -6.97 13.95
C GLU A 269 11.95 -6.78 12.44
N CYS A 270 11.98 -5.54 11.93
CA CYS A 270 12.35 -5.25 10.55
C CYS A 270 13.76 -5.75 10.24
N GLU A 271 14.73 -5.43 11.11
CA GLU A 271 16.13 -5.86 10.93
C GLU A 271 16.24 -7.40 10.94
N ARG A 272 15.57 -8.05 11.88
CA ARG A 272 15.54 -9.51 11.97
C ARG A 272 14.99 -10.15 10.69
N VAL A 273 13.88 -9.64 10.17
CA VAL A 273 13.27 -10.17 8.94
C VAL A 273 14.15 -9.90 7.74
N LEU A 274 14.72 -8.70 7.63
CA LEU A 274 15.66 -8.36 6.56
C LEU A 274 16.82 -9.35 6.52
N GLU A 275 17.46 -9.62 7.66
CA GLU A 275 18.60 -10.54 7.74
C GLU A 275 18.24 -11.94 7.23
N ILE A 276 17.04 -12.43 7.56
CA ILE A 276 16.53 -13.71 7.10
C ILE A 276 16.35 -13.72 5.58
N VAL A 277 15.71 -12.68 5.03
CA VAL A 277 15.47 -12.56 3.58
C VAL A 277 16.78 -12.51 2.82
N ILE A 278 17.69 -11.63 3.22
CA ILE A 278 18.99 -11.45 2.54
C ILE A 278 19.79 -12.75 2.56
N LYS A 279 19.86 -13.45 3.69
CA LYS A 279 20.55 -14.77 3.76
C LYS A 279 19.97 -15.80 2.78
N ARG A 280 18.65 -15.76 2.48
CA ARG A 280 18.05 -16.67 1.49
C ARG A 280 18.34 -16.21 0.07
N VAL A 281 18.25 -14.92 -0.19
CA VAL A 281 18.51 -14.31 -1.50
C VAL A 281 19.96 -14.55 -1.92
N GLU A 282 20.92 -14.27 -1.04
CA GLU A 282 22.36 -14.44 -1.33
C GLU A 282 22.76 -15.89 -1.63
N LYS A 283 22.01 -16.89 -1.15
CA LYS A 283 22.26 -18.29 -1.48
C LYS A 283 21.83 -18.68 -2.90
N LYS A 284 21.16 -17.76 -3.62
CA LYS A 284 20.68 -17.99 -4.98
C LYS A 284 21.63 -17.44 -6.05
N PHE A 285 22.66 -16.73 -5.63
CA PHE A 285 23.74 -16.23 -6.47
C PHE A 285 24.99 -17.12 -6.37
#